data_c2c9a02e48a41c66102c6e4246d20b90
#
_entry.id   c2c9a02e48a41c66102c6e4246d20b90
#
_cell.length_a   1.000
_cell.length_b   1.000
_cell.length_c   1.000
_cell.angle_alpha   90.00
_cell.angle_beta   90.00
_cell.angle_gamma   90.00
#
_symmetry.space_group_name_H-M   'P 1'
#
loop_
_entity.id
_entity.type
_entity.pdbx_description
1 polymer ?
#
loop_
_entity_poly.entity_id
_entity_poly.type
_entity_poly.pdbx_seq_one_letter_code
_entity_poly.pdbx_strand_id
1 'polypeptide(L)'
;LYFLNEQKIPTVLIINAGGPVELTDLLAGTENICAILNISQLGQEGGNAVADILFGEFTPSGKLTTTWTKRYDDCPAAEEFSYLNGNLETEEYAEGIYVGYRYFDSFGIEPLFSFGYGLSYTEFDIRLCGINTASKGVTVTVEVENTGTTYSGKEVVQIYASLPQDGSRKEFRRLVGYEKTEELKPGEKEILNIVLPAKAFASFLEEQQEWRIQAGAYGIWIGNSLSEAKLSAGVKVSADVMMEKTKKLEDHSEVVEIKDCAEELCRRAEEWTALLEELPNVSFEPEAEEKKVCRFSEETEIPVEDLIPLLYGNMSEIRSTLGASGIKVPGTAGETSEALFDQYGIPSLIMADGPAGIRLQQTYEVDREKDTVYGTGVLGSLENGYLVGRKDHEGAERYYQYCTAFPVGTALAQSWNKKLMEQFGRKVAAEMEEFHINLWLAPGLNIHRNPLCGRNFEYYSEDPFLSGTLAAAVTRGVQSRPGCGVTIKHFACNNQEDNRMGVDAHVSERTLREIYLRGFEIAVKEGAPTAIMSSYNLINGVHAANSKDLCTRIAREEWGFDGVIMSDWNTTVPEDGSIPWVCVAAGNDIIMPGNPDDDKNIRDAYKEGKLTEKEIRLCADRILKLIRRLS
;
A
#
# COMPACT_ATOMS: atom_id res chain seq x y z
N LEU A 1 26.22 19.64 13.09
CA LEU A 1 25.13 20.61 13.36
C LEU A 1 25.46 21.48 14.57
N TYR A 2 25.83 20.94 15.74
CA TYR A 2 26.21 21.74 16.92
C TYR A 2 27.33 22.74 16.64
N PHE A 3 28.36 22.36 15.86
CA PHE A 3 29.40 23.28 15.43
C PHE A 3 28.86 24.46 14.62
N LEU A 4 27.93 24.21 13.68
CA LEU A 4 27.28 25.28 12.91
C LEU A 4 26.44 26.18 13.82
N ASN A 5 25.79 25.61 14.84
CA ASN A 5 25.03 26.34 15.83
C ASN A 5 25.94 27.30 16.64
N GLU A 6 27.09 26.81 17.14
CA GLU A 6 28.08 27.64 17.85
C GLU A 6 28.56 28.80 16.98
N GLN A 7 28.69 28.60 15.67
CA GLN A 7 29.07 29.65 14.69
C GLN A 7 27.87 30.51 14.25
N LYS A 8 26.65 30.27 14.74
CA LYS A 8 25.40 30.95 14.37
C LYS A 8 25.12 30.97 12.86
N ILE A 9 25.48 29.89 12.18
CA ILE A 9 25.26 29.76 10.73
C ILE A 9 23.83 29.26 10.49
N PRO A 10 22.94 30.05 9.82
CA PRO A 10 21.61 29.58 9.45
C PRO A 10 21.70 28.28 8.66
N THR A 11 20.95 27.27 9.05
CA THR A 11 21.07 25.92 8.50
C THR A 11 19.71 25.39 8.07
N VAL A 12 19.63 24.86 6.84
CA VAL A 12 18.51 24.03 6.38
C VAL A 12 18.88 22.57 6.57
N LEU A 13 18.06 21.84 7.32
CA LEU A 13 18.24 20.41 7.52
C LEU A 13 17.49 19.64 6.42
N ILE A 14 18.22 18.88 5.61
CA ILE A 14 17.64 18.03 4.57
C ILE A 14 17.70 16.59 5.06
N ILE A 15 16.52 15.93 5.16
CA ILE A 15 16.40 14.57 5.65
C ILE A 15 16.14 13.65 4.45
N ASN A 16 17.12 12.80 4.13
CA ASN A 16 17.04 11.74 3.15
C ASN A 16 17.01 10.39 3.88
N ALA A 17 15.84 10.01 4.37
CA ALA A 17 15.64 8.81 5.15
C ALA A 17 14.40 8.04 4.65
N GLY A 18 14.35 6.73 4.91
CA GLY A 18 13.24 5.87 4.52
C GLY A 18 12.01 5.94 5.43
N GLY A 19 12.12 6.61 6.58
CA GLY A 19 11.06 6.78 7.57
C GLY A 19 11.34 7.96 8.50
N PRO A 20 10.48 8.18 9.51
CA PRO A 20 10.66 9.20 10.53
C PRO A 20 11.98 9.09 11.29
N VAL A 21 12.53 10.22 11.67
CA VAL A 21 13.78 10.33 12.45
C VAL A 21 13.51 11.16 13.72
N GLU A 22 14.03 10.75 14.85
CA GLU A 22 13.98 11.55 16.07
C GLU A 22 14.79 12.84 15.95
N LEU A 23 14.11 13.97 16.10
CA LEU A 23 14.72 15.30 15.97
C LEU A 23 14.65 16.13 17.26
N THR A 24 13.95 15.68 18.28
CA THR A 24 13.63 16.45 19.49
C THR A 24 14.87 17.01 20.16
N ASP A 25 15.88 16.18 20.43
CA ASP A 25 17.11 16.62 21.09
C ASP A 25 17.96 17.56 20.21
N LEU A 26 17.94 17.29 18.90
CA LEU A 26 18.62 18.17 17.93
C LEU A 26 17.98 19.56 17.91
N LEU A 27 16.67 19.62 17.81
CA LEU A 27 15.93 20.89 17.75
C LEU A 27 15.99 21.65 19.06
N ALA A 28 15.96 20.95 20.21
CA ALA A 28 16.13 21.56 21.52
C ALA A 28 17.56 22.09 21.76
N GLY A 29 18.57 21.46 21.17
CA GLY A 29 19.99 21.81 21.31
C GLY A 29 20.54 22.78 20.27
N THR A 30 19.73 23.25 19.31
CA THR A 30 20.17 24.14 18.23
C THR A 30 19.16 25.23 17.94
N GLU A 31 19.65 26.46 17.76
CA GLU A 31 18.83 27.66 17.41
C GLU A 31 19.03 28.09 15.95
N ASN A 32 19.96 27.47 15.23
CA ASN A 32 20.34 27.87 13.89
C ASN A 32 19.62 27.09 12.77
N ILE A 33 18.84 26.06 13.10
CA ILE A 33 18.02 25.33 12.12
C ILE A 33 16.80 26.19 11.79
N CYS A 34 16.78 26.77 10.59
CA CYS A 34 15.72 27.66 10.13
C CYS A 34 14.68 26.97 9.25
N ALA A 35 14.98 25.78 8.72
CA ALA A 35 14.02 24.95 7.97
C ALA A 35 14.43 23.48 8.00
N ILE A 36 13.42 22.60 7.84
CA ILE A 36 13.62 21.17 7.67
C ILE A 36 12.92 20.76 6.36
N LEU A 37 13.66 20.08 5.49
CA LEU A 37 13.14 19.53 4.25
C LEU A 37 13.23 18.02 4.29
N ASN A 38 12.09 17.33 4.44
CA ASN A 38 12.02 15.88 4.36
C ASN A 38 11.83 15.46 2.89
N ILE A 39 12.85 14.84 2.32
CA ILE A 39 12.86 14.48 0.90
C ILE A 39 12.71 12.98 0.65
N SER A 40 12.85 12.12 1.66
CA SER A 40 12.96 10.68 1.47
C SER A 40 14.00 10.35 0.37
N GLN A 41 13.74 9.37 -0.51
CA GLN A 41 14.59 9.10 -1.69
C GLN A 41 13.84 9.53 -2.96
N LEU A 42 14.30 10.61 -3.60
CA LEU A 42 13.60 11.29 -4.69
C LEU A 42 13.89 10.74 -6.10
N GLY A 43 14.69 9.68 -6.23
CA GLY A 43 15.08 9.14 -7.53
C GLY A 43 16.12 9.99 -8.28
N GLN A 44 16.20 9.82 -9.60
CA GLN A 44 17.30 10.38 -10.40
C GLN A 44 17.30 11.91 -10.51
N GLU A 45 16.14 12.57 -10.44
CA GLU A 45 16.00 14.03 -10.51
C GLU A 45 15.96 14.72 -9.13
N GLY A 46 16.17 13.95 -8.05
CA GLY A 46 16.03 14.44 -6.69
C GLY A 46 16.92 15.64 -6.36
N GLY A 47 18.15 15.66 -6.86
CA GLY A 47 19.06 16.80 -6.65
C GLY A 47 18.54 18.09 -7.29
N ASN A 48 18.02 18.02 -8.51
CA ASN A 48 17.42 19.17 -9.21
C ASN A 48 16.19 19.67 -8.46
N ALA A 49 15.28 18.76 -8.08
CA ALA A 49 14.06 19.12 -7.34
C ALA A 49 14.37 19.79 -5.98
N VAL A 50 15.38 19.32 -5.25
CA VAL A 50 15.82 19.95 -4.00
C VAL A 50 16.39 21.35 -4.26
N ALA A 51 17.21 21.54 -5.30
CA ALA A 51 17.75 22.84 -5.67
C ALA A 51 16.62 23.82 -6.03
N ASP A 52 15.67 23.42 -6.86
CA ASP A 52 14.54 24.23 -7.26
C ASP A 52 13.69 24.72 -6.07
N ILE A 53 13.47 23.84 -5.08
CA ILE A 53 12.80 24.21 -3.82
C ILE A 53 13.65 25.21 -3.03
N LEU A 54 14.94 24.93 -2.81
CA LEU A 54 15.80 25.79 -2.00
C LEU A 54 16.01 27.19 -2.60
N PHE A 55 16.01 27.31 -3.93
CA PHE A 55 16.11 28.59 -4.63
C PHE A 55 14.76 29.28 -4.90
N GLY A 56 13.65 28.65 -4.51
CA GLY A 56 12.31 29.24 -4.64
C GLY A 56 11.72 29.19 -6.05
N GLU A 57 12.27 28.37 -6.94
CA GLU A 57 11.71 28.14 -8.27
C GLU A 57 10.38 27.38 -8.21
N PHE A 58 10.24 26.48 -7.22
CA PHE A 58 9.01 25.77 -6.91
C PHE A 58 8.63 25.94 -5.44
N THR A 59 7.35 26.15 -5.20
CA THR A 59 6.78 26.21 -3.85
C THR A 59 6.51 24.81 -3.33
N PRO A 60 7.04 24.43 -2.14
CA PRO A 60 6.75 23.14 -1.54
C PRO A 60 5.26 23.01 -1.22
N SER A 61 4.72 21.83 -1.43
CA SER A 61 3.31 21.50 -1.19
C SER A 61 3.11 20.04 -0.73
N GLY A 62 4.20 19.39 -0.32
CA GLY A 62 4.17 18.04 0.24
C GLY A 62 3.60 18.06 1.66
N LYS A 63 2.93 16.95 2.04
CA LYS A 63 2.38 16.73 3.38
C LYS A 63 2.86 15.38 3.90
N LEU A 64 3.20 15.28 5.18
CA LEU A 64 3.60 14.03 5.79
C LEU A 64 2.48 12.99 5.70
N THR A 65 2.84 11.76 5.43
CA THR A 65 1.92 10.61 5.37
C THR A 65 2.05 9.69 6.58
N THR A 66 2.88 10.10 7.53
CA THR A 66 3.17 9.39 8.77
C THR A 66 3.38 10.42 9.88
N THR A 67 2.87 10.15 11.05
CA THR A 67 3.12 10.95 12.26
C THR A 67 4.59 10.85 12.66
N TRP A 68 5.23 11.98 12.95
CA TRP A 68 6.58 12.03 13.49
C TRP A 68 6.53 12.22 14.99
N THR A 69 6.99 11.22 15.72
CA THR A 69 6.99 11.22 17.18
C THR A 69 8.12 12.10 17.75
N LYS A 70 7.95 12.57 18.96
CA LYS A 70 9.03 13.25 19.68
C LYS A 70 10.13 12.28 20.08
N ARG A 71 9.73 11.07 20.48
CA ARG A 71 10.60 9.94 20.86
C ARG A 71 10.04 8.67 20.26
N TYR A 72 10.89 7.69 20.02
CA TYR A 72 10.46 6.36 19.57
C TYR A 72 9.51 5.71 20.59
N ASP A 73 9.81 5.86 21.88
CA ASP A 73 8.99 5.32 22.98
C ASP A 73 7.58 5.88 23.04
N ASP A 74 7.28 6.98 22.32
CA ASP A 74 5.92 7.51 22.19
C ASP A 74 5.07 6.71 21.19
N CYS A 75 5.66 5.84 20.39
CA CYS A 75 4.92 4.98 19.45
C CYS A 75 4.09 3.94 20.22
N PRO A 76 2.85 3.65 19.76
CA PRO A 76 2.09 2.58 20.38
C PRO A 76 2.86 1.24 20.23
N ALA A 77 2.89 0.46 21.29
CA ALA A 77 3.58 -0.84 21.34
C ALA A 77 5.06 -0.79 20.87
N ALA A 78 5.78 0.30 21.18
CA ALA A 78 7.17 0.51 20.75
C ALA A 78 8.11 -0.61 21.23
N GLU A 79 7.96 -1.04 22.48
CA GLU A 79 8.81 -2.08 23.10
C GLU A 79 8.51 -3.49 22.53
N GLU A 80 7.38 -3.69 21.90
CA GLU A 80 6.94 -4.98 21.37
C GLU A 80 7.40 -5.22 19.91
N PHE A 81 7.95 -4.19 19.25
CA PHE A 81 8.31 -4.29 17.84
C PHE A 81 9.55 -5.15 17.62
N SER A 82 9.39 -6.26 16.85
CA SER A 82 10.48 -7.07 16.33
C SER A 82 11.49 -7.49 17.41
N TYR A 83 12.79 -7.32 17.16
CA TYR A 83 13.87 -7.74 18.08
C TYR A 83 13.91 -6.97 19.42
N LEU A 84 13.16 -5.89 19.57
CA LEU A 84 13.21 -5.06 20.78
C LEU A 84 12.71 -5.78 22.02
N ASN A 85 11.72 -6.68 21.87
CA ASN A 85 11.27 -7.56 22.96
C ASN A 85 12.01 -8.91 23.02
N GLY A 86 12.96 -9.15 22.10
CA GLY A 86 13.73 -10.39 22.00
C GLY A 86 12.96 -11.55 21.34
N ASN A 87 11.80 -11.29 20.74
CA ASN A 87 10.97 -12.28 20.06
C ASN A 87 10.79 -11.92 18.57
N LEU A 88 11.31 -12.76 17.68
CA LEU A 88 11.15 -12.61 16.23
C LEU A 88 10.13 -13.58 15.63
N GLU A 89 9.57 -14.48 16.43
CA GLU A 89 8.64 -15.50 15.94
C GLU A 89 7.19 -15.01 15.93
N THR A 90 6.83 -14.16 16.89
CA THR A 90 5.48 -13.58 16.98
C THR A 90 5.54 -12.09 17.17
N GLU A 91 4.57 -11.37 16.64
CA GLU A 91 4.43 -9.94 16.82
C GLU A 91 2.98 -9.57 17.12
N GLU A 92 2.75 -9.08 18.35
CA GLU A 92 1.41 -8.68 18.80
C GLU A 92 1.05 -7.29 18.24
N TYR A 93 -0.06 -7.19 17.54
CA TYR A 93 -0.61 -5.92 17.07
C TYR A 93 -1.50 -5.30 18.14
N ALA A 94 -0.89 -5.12 19.32
CA ALA A 94 -1.57 -4.72 20.56
C ALA A 94 -2.19 -3.32 20.50
N GLU A 95 -1.70 -2.44 19.64
CA GLU A 95 -2.28 -1.12 19.42
C GLU A 95 -3.68 -1.17 18.81
N GLY A 96 -4.06 -2.28 18.19
CA GLY A 96 -5.36 -2.44 17.57
C GLY A 96 -5.58 -1.42 16.44
N ILE A 97 -6.73 -0.74 16.46
CA ILE A 97 -7.05 0.30 15.46
C ILE A 97 -6.27 1.61 15.66
N TYR A 98 -5.55 1.75 16.78
CA TYR A 98 -4.81 2.98 17.11
C TYR A 98 -3.41 2.99 16.51
N VAL A 99 -3.31 2.97 15.19
CA VAL A 99 -2.06 3.08 14.44
C VAL A 99 -1.79 4.53 14.06
N GLY A 100 -0.54 4.97 14.20
CA GLY A 100 -0.10 6.30 13.79
C GLY A 100 -0.94 7.42 14.42
N TYR A 101 -1.39 8.38 13.61
CA TYR A 101 -2.15 9.54 14.10
C TYR A 101 -3.42 9.15 14.87
N ARG A 102 -4.02 8.00 14.58
CA ARG A 102 -5.21 7.52 15.30
C ARG A 102 -4.91 7.31 16.78
N TYR A 103 -3.69 6.86 17.09
CA TYR A 103 -3.22 6.77 18.47
C TYR A 103 -3.00 8.16 19.08
N PHE A 104 -2.12 8.96 18.47
CA PHE A 104 -1.74 10.27 19.03
C PHE A 104 -2.95 11.19 19.24
N ASP A 105 -3.85 11.25 18.28
CA ASP A 105 -5.05 12.10 18.34
C ASP A 105 -6.08 11.59 19.36
N SER A 106 -6.25 10.27 19.46
CA SER A 106 -7.22 9.69 20.40
C SER A 106 -6.76 9.78 21.84
N PHE A 107 -5.47 9.53 22.10
CA PHE A 107 -4.90 9.59 23.45
C PHE A 107 -4.43 11.00 23.86
N GLY A 108 -4.57 11.99 22.99
CA GLY A 108 -4.17 13.37 23.28
C GLY A 108 -2.67 13.57 23.43
N ILE A 109 -1.88 12.75 22.76
CA ILE A 109 -0.41 12.81 22.78
C ILE A 109 0.06 13.71 21.64
N GLU A 110 0.81 14.75 21.98
CA GLU A 110 1.32 15.71 21.00
C GLU A 110 2.55 15.15 20.27
N PRO A 111 2.50 14.89 18.94
CA PRO A 111 3.66 14.46 18.17
C PRO A 111 4.64 15.62 17.91
N LEU A 112 5.81 15.32 17.34
CA LEU A 112 6.73 16.35 16.85
C LEU A 112 6.14 17.05 15.61
N PHE A 113 5.68 16.25 14.64
CA PHE A 113 4.91 16.73 13.48
C PHE A 113 3.70 15.80 13.26
N SER A 114 2.53 16.41 13.14
CA SER A 114 1.28 15.68 12.97
C SER A 114 1.15 15.07 11.57
N PHE A 115 0.32 14.05 11.46
CA PHE A 115 -0.12 13.53 10.16
C PHE A 115 -0.66 14.64 9.26
N GLY A 116 -0.29 14.62 8.00
CA GLY A 116 -0.72 15.62 7.03
C GLY A 116 -0.02 16.98 7.13
N TYR A 117 0.91 17.16 8.08
CA TYR A 117 1.66 18.42 8.24
C TYR A 117 2.60 18.69 7.08
N GLY A 118 2.71 19.95 6.69
CA GLY A 118 3.69 20.43 5.71
C GLY A 118 3.48 21.91 5.41
N LEU A 119 4.60 22.65 5.36
CA LEU A 119 4.62 24.09 5.11
C LEU A 119 4.75 24.40 3.61
N SER A 120 4.43 25.63 3.26
CA SER A 120 4.55 26.20 1.92
C SER A 120 5.29 27.53 1.99
N TYR A 121 5.67 28.11 0.82
CA TYR A 121 6.19 29.49 0.74
C TYR A 121 5.06 30.53 0.62
N THR A 122 3.82 30.07 0.59
CA THR A 122 2.63 30.92 0.57
C THR A 122 1.60 30.40 1.58
N GLU A 123 0.57 31.20 1.83
CA GLU A 123 -0.48 30.86 2.79
C GLU A 123 -1.80 30.62 2.05
N PHE A 124 -2.63 29.75 2.61
CA PHE A 124 -3.94 29.43 2.04
C PHE A 124 -5.04 29.57 3.09
N ASP A 125 -6.18 30.11 2.65
CA ASP A 125 -7.43 30.05 3.42
C ASP A 125 -8.32 28.94 2.86
N ILE A 126 -8.84 28.08 3.73
CA ILE A 126 -9.72 26.96 3.38
C ILE A 126 -11.07 27.20 4.01
N ARG A 127 -12.10 27.36 3.19
CA ARG A 127 -13.44 27.70 3.63
C ARG A 127 -14.49 26.71 3.16
N LEU A 128 -15.27 26.18 4.08
CA LEU A 128 -16.45 25.39 3.73
C LEU A 128 -17.48 26.24 2.99
N CYS A 129 -17.86 25.81 1.79
CA CYS A 129 -18.91 26.43 0.96
C CYS A 129 -20.23 25.66 1.01
N GLY A 130 -20.16 24.37 1.23
CA GLY A 130 -21.38 23.53 1.30
C GLY A 130 -21.09 22.09 1.65
N ILE A 131 -22.13 21.42 2.12
CA ILE A 131 -22.10 19.99 2.39
C ILE A 131 -23.42 19.39 1.89
N ASN A 132 -23.33 18.29 1.14
CA ASN A 132 -24.49 17.59 0.57
C ASN A 132 -24.33 16.08 0.76
N THR A 133 -25.45 15.37 0.79
CA THR A 133 -25.48 13.91 0.95
C THR A 133 -26.12 13.23 -0.25
N ALA A 134 -25.61 12.05 -0.56
CA ALA A 134 -26.23 11.08 -1.45
C ALA A 134 -26.08 9.69 -0.79
N SER A 135 -26.86 8.70 -1.17
CA SER A 135 -26.82 7.38 -0.52
C SER A 135 -25.44 6.72 -0.50
N LYS A 136 -24.56 7.06 -1.47
CA LYS A 136 -23.20 6.52 -1.60
C LYS A 136 -22.12 7.34 -0.87
N GLY A 137 -22.46 8.49 -0.28
CA GLY A 137 -21.49 9.32 0.43
C GLY A 137 -21.93 10.76 0.68
N VAL A 138 -21.00 11.51 1.24
CA VAL A 138 -21.16 12.93 1.55
C VAL A 138 -20.22 13.73 0.64
N THR A 139 -20.71 14.80 0.02
CA THR A 139 -19.88 15.72 -0.76
C THR A 139 -19.66 16.99 0.03
N VAL A 140 -18.40 17.31 0.29
CA VAL A 140 -17.96 18.55 0.93
C VAL A 140 -17.40 19.47 -0.14
N THR A 141 -17.96 20.68 -0.25
CA THR A 141 -17.49 21.72 -1.18
C THR A 141 -16.70 22.76 -0.39
N VAL A 142 -15.45 22.97 -0.75
CA VAL A 142 -14.57 23.97 -0.13
C VAL A 142 -14.01 24.93 -1.15
N GLU A 143 -13.86 26.19 -0.77
CA GLU A 143 -13.05 27.18 -1.50
C GLU A 143 -11.68 27.25 -0.86
N VAL A 144 -10.64 27.16 -1.68
CA VAL A 144 -9.25 27.37 -1.28
C VAL A 144 -8.74 28.63 -1.98
N GLU A 145 -8.22 29.59 -1.20
CA GLU A 145 -7.65 30.85 -1.67
C GLU A 145 -6.17 30.91 -1.32
N ASN A 146 -5.30 31.23 -2.28
CA ASN A 146 -3.93 31.61 -1.98
C ASN A 146 -3.94 33.06 -1.45
N THR A 147 -3.78 33.21 -0.13
CA THR A 147 -3.80 34.52 0.56
C THR A 147 -2.42 35.17 0.64
N GLY A 148 -1.37 34.49 0.20
CA GLY A 148 -0.04 35.05 0.13
C GLY A 148 0.08 36.15 -0.96
N THR A 149 1.20 36.81 -0.97
CA THR A 149 1.41 37.99 -1.86
C THR A 149 2.50 37.79 -2.92
N THR A 150 3.26 36.69 -2.83
CA THR A 150 4.50 36.52 -3.61
C THR A 150 4.52 35.25 -4.43
N TYR A 151 4.24 34.12 -3.81
CA TYR A 151 4.42 32.81 -4.43
C TYR A 151 3.12 32.18 -4.88
N SER A 152 3.13 31.56 -6.05
CA SER A 152 2.12 30.59 -6.44
C SER A 152 2.35 29.29 -5.67
N GLY A 153 1.31 28.50 -5.44
CA GLY A 153 1.45 27.23 -4.75
C GLY A 153 0.21 26.36 -4.84
N LYS A 154 0.33 25.14 -4.30
CA LYS A 154 -0.74 24.16 -4.20
C LYS A 154 -1.00 23.84 -2.74
N GLU A 155 -2.26 23.58 -2.39
CA GLU A 155 -2.62 23.15 -1.04
C GLU A 155 -3.40 21.85 -1.08
N VAL A 156 -3.29 21.07 0.03
CA VAL A 156 -4.05 19.85 0.24
C VAL A 156 -5.13 20.09 1.26
N VAL A 157 -6.38 19.98 0.84
CA VAL A 157 -7.51 19.95 1.76
C VAL A 157 -7.66 18.54 2.29
N GLN A 158 -7.64 18.38 3.61
CA GLN A 158 -7.79 17.12 4.32
C GLN A 158 -9.09 17.15 5.12
N ILE A 159 -9.90 16.10 5.00
CA ILE A 159 -11.17 15.98 5.69
C ILE A 159 -11.15 14.77 6.60
N TYR A 160 -11.39 15.01 7.88
CA TYR A 160 -11.47 13.98 8.89
C TYR A 160 -12.88 13.86 9.43
N ALA A 161 -13.26 12.68 9.89
CA ALA A 161 -14.53 12.44 10.55
C ALA A 161 -14.32 11.96 11.99
N SER A 162 -15.02 12.58 12.94
CA SER A 162 -15.28 12.00 14.25
C SER A 162 -16.58 11.20 14.19
N LEU A 163 -16.56 10.00 14.77
CA LEU A 163 -17.69 9.09 14.80
C LEU A 163 -18.47 9.23 16.11
N PRO A 164 -19.76 8.85 16.16
CA PRO A 164 -20.51 8.77 17.39
C PRO A 164 -19.79 7.88 18.41
N GLN A 165 -19.52 8.42 19.62
CA GLN A 165 -18.88 7.69 20.70
C GLN A 165 -19.96 7.09 21.61
N ASP A 166 -19.96 5.77 21.72
CA ASP A 166 -20.96 5.00 22.48
C ASP A 166 -20.32 4.16 23.61
N GLY A 167 -19.07 4.50 23.97
CA GLY A 167 -18.26 3.75 24.92
C GLY A 167 -17.56 2.53 24.31
N SER A 168 -17.82 2.22 23.04
CA SER A 168 -17.04 1.23 22.32
C SER A 168 -15.71 1.82 21.85
N ARG A 169 -14.77 0.94 21.52
CA ARG A 169 -13.44 1.29 21.06
C ARG A 169 -13.51 1.97 19.70
N LYS A 170 -13.15 3.25 19.59
CA LYS A 170 -13.09 4.05 18.35
C LYS A 170 -11.97 5.06 18.45
N GLU A 171 -11.45 5.48 17.31
CA GLU A 171 -10.53 6.62 17.24
C GLU A 171 -11.29 7.96 17.32
N PHE A 172 -10.57 9.02 17.70
CA PHE A 172 -11.15 10.36 17.76
C PHE A 172 -11.50 10.91 16.39
N ARG A 173 -10.55 10.83 15.44
CA ARG A 173 -10.74 11.25 14.05
C ARG A 173 -10.10 10.26 13.10
N ARG A 174 -10.69 10.07 11.92
CA ARG A 174 -10.13 9.33 10.80
C ARG A 174 -10.19 10.14 9.52
N LEU A 175 -9.19 9.98 8.65
CA LEU A 175 -9.20 10.58 7.31
C LEU A 175 -10.31 9.92 6.48
N VAL A 176 -11.21 10.75 5.90
CA VAL A 176 -12.33 10.28 5.08
C VAL A 176 -12.36 10.88 3.69
N GLY A 177 -11.52 11.89 3.44
CA GLY A 177 -11.40 12.52 2.13
C GLY A 177 -10.25 13.50 2.07
N TYR A 178 -9.72 13.70 0.87
CA TYR A 178 -8.72 14.73 0.58
C TYR A 178 -8.72 15.08 -0.90
N GLU A 179 -8.28 16.29 -1.22
CA GLU A 179 -8.02 16.72 -2.59
C GLU A 179 -6.93 17.79 -2.60
N LYS A 180 -6.15 17.86 -3.67
CA LYS A 180 -5.10 18.85 -3.86
C LYS A 180 -5.50 19.83 -4.94
N THR A 181 -5.29 21.14 -4.69
CA THR A 181 -5.56 22.20 -5.68
C THR A 181 -4.63 22.09 -6.87
N GLU A 182 -5.03 22.68 -7.96
CA GLU A 182 -4.09 23.11 -9.00
C GLU A 182 -3.19 24.24 -8.43
N GLU A 183 -2.25 24.73 -9.21
CA GLU A 183 -1.38 25.81 -8.78
C GLU A 183 -2.15 27.14 -8.77
N LEU A 184 -2.25 27.75 -7.59
CA LEU A 184 -2.95 29.02 -7.37
C LEU A 184 -1.94 30.17 -7.23
N LYS A 185 -2.08 31.22 -8.03
CA LYS A 185 -1.36 32.48 -7.85
C LYS A 185 -1.89 33.24 -6.65
N PRO A 186 -1.12 34.22 -6.12
CA PRO A 186 -1.62 35.14 -5.10
C PRO A 186 -3.01 35.71 -5.44
N GLY A 187 -3.96 35.53 -4.53
CA GLY A 187 -5.37 35.94 -4.68
C GLY A 187 -6.24 35.05 -5.56
N GLU A 188 -5.69 34.02 -6.21
CA GLU A 188 -6.50 33.04 -6.95
C GLU A 188 -7.21 32.06 -6.01
N LYS A 189 -8.36 31.58 -6.46
CA LYS A 189 -9.24 30.67 -5.74
C LYS A 189 -9.59 29.45 -6.57
N GLU A 190 -9.79 28.32 -5.88
CA GLU A 190 -10.32 27.11 -6.48
C GLU A 190 -11.43 26.51 -5.60
N ILE A 191 -12.47 25.97 -6.24
CA ILE A 191 -13.54 25.24 -5.55
C ILE A 191 -13.30 23.75 -5.74
N LEU A 192 -13.13 23.03 -4.64
CA LEU A 192 -12.97 21.59 -4.60
C LEU A 192 -14.26 20.93 -4.12
N ASN A 193 -14.70 19.90 -4.84
CA ASN A 193 -15.80 19.01 -4.41
C ASN A 193 -15.20 17.67 -4.00
N ILE A 194 -15.15 17.40 -2.70
CA ILE A 194 -14.51 16.23 -2.14
C ILE A 194 -15.59 15.24 -1.71
N VAL A 195 -15.58 14.07 -2.34
CA VAL A 195 -16.52 13.00 -2.02
C VAL A 195 -15.96 12.13 -0.89
N LEU A 196 -16.70 12.02 0.17
CA LEU A 196 -16.44 11.14 1.31
C LEU A 196 -17.28 9.88 1.13
N PRO A 197 -16.67 8.71 0.83
CA PRO A 197 -17.43 7.48 0.60
C PRO A 197 -18.22 7.05 1.84
N ALA A 198 -19.42 6.53 1.68
CA ALA A 198 -20.24 6.09 2.81
C ALA A 198 -19.49 5.12 3.73
N LYS A 199 -18.77 4.14 3.17
CA LYS A 199 -18.00 3.16 3.96
C LYS A 199 -16.87 3.78 4.81
N ALA A 200 -16.42 5.01 4.52
CA ALA A 200 -15.45 5.71 5.36
C ALA A 200 -16.00 6.09 6.75
N PHE A 201 -17.33 6.14 6.90
CA PHE A 201 -18.01 6.39 8.17
C PHE A 201 -18.34 5.10 8.94
N ALA A 202 -18.10 3.91 8.34
CA ALA A 202 -18.41 2.63 8.97
C ALA A 202 -17.28 2.15 9.87
N SER A 203 -17.62 1.41 10.92
CA SER A 203 -16.70 0.59 11.72
C SER A 203 -17.06 -0.88 11.60
N PHE A 204 -16.07 -1.75 11.75
CA PHE A 204 -16.30 -3.19 11.73
C PHE A 204 -16.72 -3.67 13.12
N LEU A 205 -17.86 -4.35 13.20
CA LEU A 205 -18.38 -4.95 14.41
C LEU A 205 -18.10 -6.45 14.40
N GLU A 206 -17.08 -6.86 15.12
CA GLU A 206 -16.54 -8.22 15.10
C GLU A 206 -17.56 -9.26 15.56
N GLU A 207 -18.30 -9.01 16.65
CA GLU A 207 -19.32 -9.93 17.14
C GLU A 207 -20.47 -10.13 16.13
N GLN A 208 -20.86 -9.06 15.43
CA GLN A 208 -21.92 -9.07 14.42
C GLN A 208 -21.42 -9.47 13.05
N GLN A 209 -20.11 -9.50 12.83
CA GLN A 209 -19.48 -9.78 11.54
C GLN A 209 -20.02 -8.86 10.43
N GLU A 210 -19.95 -7.55 10.64
CA GLU A 210 -20.47 -6.58 9.67
C GLU A 210 -19.81 -5.21 9.78
N TRP A 211 -19.74 -4.53 8.65
CA TRP A 211 -19.46 -3.10 8.59
C TRP A 211 -20.75 -2.33 8.84
N ARG A 212 -20.72 -1.42 9.82
CA ARG A 212 -21.89 -0.64 10.20
C ARG A 212 -21.58 0.84 10.28
N ILE A 213 -22.47 1.67 9.71
CA ILE A 213 -22.57 3.08 10.04
C ILE A 213 -23.59 3.19 11.17
N GLN A 214 -23.17 3.66 12.33
CA GLN A 214 -24.02 3.77 13.51
C GLN A 214 -24.87 5.04 13.46
N ALA A 215 -26.05 4.99 14.06
CA ALA A 215 -26.88 6.16 14.28
C ALA A 215 -26.16 7.17 15.17
N GLY A 216 -26.32 8.45 14.88
CA GLY A 216 -25.72 9.51 15.67
C GLY A 216 -25.20 10.68 14.84
N ALA A 217 -24.48 11.56 15.52
CA ALA A 217 -23.84 12.72 14.91
C ALA A 217 -22.38 12.40 14.59
N TYR A 218 -21.95 12.79 13.40
CA TYR A 218 -20.58 12.71 12.93
C TYR A 218 -20.04 14.13 12.75
N GLY A 219 -18.85 14.42 13.30
CA GLY A 219 -18.18 15.70 13.12
C GLY A 219 -17.30 15.67 11.86
N ILE A 220 -17.42 16.69 11.02
CA ILE A 220 -16.57 16.86 9.81
C ILE A 220 -15.56 17.96 10.10
N TRP A 221 -14.28 17.57 10.09
CA TRP A 221 -13.14 18.43 10.38
C TRP A 221 -12.40 18.72 9.08
N ILE A 222 -12.11 19.99 8.79
CA ILE A 222 -11.48 20.43 7.54
C ILE A 222 -10.23 21.25 7.87
N GLY A 223 -9.12 20.94 7.19
CA GLY A 223 -7.86 21.66 7.33
C GLY A 223 -6.85 21.21 6.28
N ASN A 224 -5.61 21.65 6.45
CA ASN A 224 -4.47 21.23 5.62
C ASN A 224 -3.49 20.31 6.35
N SER A 225 -3.83 19.91 7.55
CA SER A 225 -3.18 18.88 8.36
C SER A 225 -4.14 18.45 9.47
N LEU A 226 -3.85 17.35 10.16
CA LEU A 226 -4.65 16.89 11.30
C LEU A 226 -4.68 17.93 12.43
N SER A 227 -3.55 18.57 12.74
CA SER A 227 -3.45 19.58 13.80
C SER A 227 -4.22 20.86 13.48
N GLU A 228 -4.30 21.24 12.20
CA GLU A 228 -4.99 22.44 11.76
C GLU A 228 -6.45 22.21 11.37
N ALA A 229 -6.90 20.94 11.38
CA ALA A 229 -8.27 20.61 11.04
C ALA A 229 -9.26 21.14 12.09
N LYS A 230 -10.25 21.89 11.64
CA LYS A 230 -11.30 22.51 12.48
C LYS A 230 -12.64 21.84 12.21
N LEU A 231 -13.43 21.66 13.28
CA LEU A 231 -14.81 21.20 13.15
C LEU A 231 -15.60 22.21 12.32
N SER A 232 -16.12 21.79 11.18
CA SER A 232 -16.68 22.68 10.16
C SER A 232 -18.13 22.35 9.80
N ALA A 233 -18.55 21.10 10.03
CA ALA A 233 -19.92 20.67 9.75
C ALA A 233 -20.29 19.41 10.54
N GLY A 234 -21.58 19.08 10.55
CA GLY A 234 -22.14 17.85 11.08
C GLY A 234 -22.84 16.99 10.02
N VAL A 235 -22.75 15.69 10.19
CA VAL A 235 -23.54 14.70 9.44
C VAL A 235 -24.33 13.87 10.44
N LYS A 236 -25.65 13.77 10.24
CA LYS A 236 -26.53 13.03 11.15
C LYS A 236 -27.09 11.80 10.45
N VAL A 237 -26.87 10.65 11.04
CA VAL A 237 -27.45 9.35 10.62
C VAL A 237 -28.56 8.99 11.61
N SER A 238 -29.76 8.74 11.09
CA SER A 238 -30.97 8.55 11.90
C SER A 238 -31.10 7.15 12.51
N ALA A 239 -30.54 6.13 11.86
CA ALA A 239 -30.60 4.74 12.27
C ALA A 239 -29.32 4.00 11.84
N ASP A 240 -28.98 2.93 12.55
CA ASP A 240 -27.87 2.05 12.16
C ASP A 240 -28.09 1.48 10.75
N VAL A 241 -27.05 1.51 9.94
CA VAL A 241 -27.06 0.96 8.59
C VAL A 241 -25.95 -0.06 8.43
N MET A 242 -26.33 -1.31 8.16
CA MET A 242 -25.38 -2.36 7.78
C MET A 242 -24.91 -2.12 6.35
N MET A 243 -23.64 -1.79 6.19
CA MET A 243 -23.02 -1.52 4.88
C MET A 243 -22.62 -2.81 4.17
N GLU A 244 -22.11 -3.77 4.91
CA GLU A 244 -21.65 -5.05 4.37
C GLU A 244 -21.68 -6.12 5.47
N LYS A 245 -22.21 -7.31 5.15
CA LYS A 245 -22.14 -8.51 5.99
C LYS A 245 -20.97 -9.36 5.57
N THR A 246 -20.14 -9.77 6.53
CA THR A 246 -18.97 -10.62 6.32
C THR A 246 -19.17 -12.01 6.92
N LYS A 247 -18.20 -12.89 6.71
CA LYS A 247 -18.09 -14.18 7.41
C LYS A 247 -16.97 -14.06 8.44
N LYS A 248 -17.14 -14.70 9.59
CA LYS A 248 -16.08 -14.81 10.59
C LYS A 248 -14.87 -15.50 9.99
N LEU A 249 -13.69 -14.97 10.25
CA LEU A 249 -12.45 -15.59 9.84
C LEU A 249 -12.17 -16.83 10.69
N GLU A 250 -11.58 -17.87 10.08
CA GLU A 250 -11.14 -19.08 10.77
C GLU A 250 -9.77 -18.85 11.40
N ASP A 251 -8.90 -18.09 10.73
CA ASP A 251 -7.57 -17.73 11.20
C ASP A 251 -7.70 -16.59 12.22
N HIS A 252 -7.57 -16.88 13.52
CA HIS A 252 -7.72 -15.88 14.57
C HIS A 252 -6.78 -16.12 15.74
N SER A 253 -6.35 -15.03 16.39
CA SER A 253 -5.58 -15.04 17.64
C SER A 253 -6.27 -14.18 18.68
N GLU A 254 -6.12 -14.55 19.95
CA GLU A 254 -6.52 -13.70 21.07
C GLU A 254 -5.42 -12.66 21.31
N VAL A 255 -5.66 -11.42 20.92
CA VAL A 255 -4.75 -10.30 21.10
C VAL A 255 -5.20 -9.45 22.27
N VAL A 256 -4.31 -9.23 23.22
CA VAL A 256 -4.55 -8.27 24.31
C VAL A 256 -4.18 -6.89 23.82
N GLU A 257 -5.18 -6.16 23.34
CA GLU A 257 -4.96 -4.80 22.86
C GLU A 257 -4.73 -3.82 24.02
N ILE A 258 -3.96 -2.76 23.77
CA ILE A 258 -3.70 -1.67 24.74
C ILE A 258 -5.01 -1.14 25.30
N LYS A 259 -4.95 -0.60 26.53
CA LYS A 259 -6.12 0.02 27.15
C LYS A 259 -6.65 1.13 26.24
N ASP A 260 -7.95 1.10 25.98
CA ASP A 260 -8.58 2.14 25.17
C ASP A 260 -8.76 3.46 25.97
N CYS A 261 -9.15 4.50 25.24
CA CYS A 261 -9.43 5.84 25.75
C CYS A 261 -10.92 6.20 25.60
N ALA A 262 -11.81 5.19 25.57
CA ALA A 262 -13.22 5.37 25.25
C ALA A 262 -13.94 6.38 26.17
N GLU A 263 -13.65 6.39 27.49
CA GLU A 263 -14.24 7.36 28.43
C GLU A 263 -13.86 8.80 28.09
N GLU A 264 -12.58 9.04 27.80
CA GLU A 264 -12.10 10.37 27.40
C GLU A 264 -12.68 10.78 26.04
N LEU A 265 -12.78 9.85 25.11
CA LEU A 265 -13.39 10.11 23.80
C LEU A 265 -14.89 10.42 23.90
N CYS A 266 -15.62 9.77 24.80
CA CYS A 266 -17.02 10.12 25.08
C CYS A 266 -17.13 11.56 25.61
N ARG A 267 -16.27 11.97 26.55
CA ARG A 267 -16.23 13.34 27.07
C ARG A 267 -15.92 14.35 25.94
N ARG A 268 -14.91 14.08 25.13
CA ARG A 268 -14.58 14.95 23.99
C ARG A 268 -15.71 15.00 22.95
N ALA A 269 -16.47 13.90 22.81
CA ALA A 269 -17.60 13.83 21.90
C ALA A 269 -18.75 14.73 22.34
N GLU A 270 -19.03 14.87 23.67
CA GLU A 270 -20.01 15.82 24.18
C GLU A 270 -19.64 17.25 23.78
N GLU A 271 -18.35 17.61 23.89
CA GLU A 271 -17.85 18.93 23.54
C GLU A 271 -18.04 19.28 22.06
N TRP A 272 -17.54 18.44 21.15
CA TRP A 272 -17.66 18.75 19.72
C TRP A 272 -19.10 18.59 19.19
N THR A 273 -19.89 17.68 19.75
CA THR A 273 -21.29 17.51 19.37
C THR A 273 -22.13 18.76 19.74
N ALA A 274 -21.86 19.39 20.90
CA ALA A 274 -22.51 20.63 21.26
C ALA A 274 -22.20 21.76 20.27
N LEU A 275 -20.97 21.83 19.75
CA LEU A 275 -20.58 22.81 18.72
C LEU A 275 -21.30 22.63 17.39
N LEU A 276 -21.77 21.42 17.08
CA LEU A 276 -22.51 21.17 15.83
C LEU A 276 -23.84 21.93 15.76
N GLU A 277 -24.43 22.36 16.87
CA GLU A 277 -25.68 23.15 16.88
C GLU A 277 -25.52 24.50 16.15
N GLU A 278 -24.29 25.04 16.12
CA GLU A 278 -23.96 26.33 15.49
C GLU A 278 -23.40 26.17 14.06
N LEU A 279 -23.18 24.94 13.61
CA LEU A 279 -22.54 24.63 12.33
C LEU A 279 -23.54 24.07 11.29
N PRO A 280 -23.19 24.09 9.99
CA PRO A 280 -23.98 23.41 8.97
C PRO A 280 -24.14 21.94 9.28
N ASN A 281 -25.39 21.42 9.24
CA ASN A 281 -25.71 20.03 9.48
C ASN A 281 -26.54 19.46 8.35
N VAL A 282 -26.26 18.21 7.96
CA VAL A 282 -27.01 17.48 6.92
C VAL A 282 -27.42 16.11 7.45
N SER A 283 -28.59 15.64 7.02
CA SER A 283 -29.00 14.25 7.23
C SER A 283 -28.38 13.36 6.18
N PHE A 284 -27.88 12.20 6.59
CA PHE A 284 -27.28 11.21 5.73
C PHE A 284 -28.01 9.87 5.89
N GLU A 285 -28.49 9.34 4.77
CA GLU A 285 -29.16 8.06 4.68
C GLU A 285 -28.31 7.15 3.74
N PRO A 286 -27.27 6.49 4.28
CA PRO A 286 -26.41 5.63 3.47
C PRO A 286 -27.15 4.36 3.03
N GLU A 287 -26.79 3.88 1.85
CA GLU A 287 -27.21 2.58 1.34
C GLU A 287 -26.05 1.58 1.41
N ALA A 288 -26.39 0.31 1.64
CA ALA A 288 -25.42 -0.79 1.61
C ALA A 288 -24.71 -0.87 0.26
N GLU A 289 -23.43 -1.25 0.28
CA GLU A 289 -22.68 -1.46 -0.95
C GLU A 289 -23.22 -2.67 -1.72
N GLU A 290 -23.39 -2.52 -3.04
CA GLU A 290 -23.71 -3.66 -3.91
C GLU A 290 -22.51 -4.62 -3.96
N LYS A 291 -22.75 -5.88 -3.60
CA LYS A 291 -21.71 -6.91 -3.63
C LYS A 291 -21.42 -7.32 -5.06
N LYS A 292 -20.19 -7.07 -5.53
CA LYS A 292 -19.71 -7.59 -6.81
C LYS A 292 -19.42 -9.08 -6.65
N VAL A 293 -20.22 -9.92 -7.30
CA VAL A 293 -20.00 -11.38 -7.29
C VAL A 293 -19.10 -11.75 -8.47
N CYS A 294 -17.90 -12.22 -8.18
CA CYS A 294 -17.07 -12.83 -9.21
C CYS A 294 -17.58 -14.23 -9.53
N ARG A 295 -18.01 -14.43 -10.78
CA ARG A 295 -18.34 -15.74 -11.30
C ARG A 295 -17.13 -16.27 -12.05
N PHE A 296 -16.54 -17.32 -11.51
CA PHE A 296 -15.52 -18.07 -12.24
C PHE A 296 -16.22 -19.21 -12.95
N SER A 297 -16.03 -19.29 -14.26
CA SER A 297 -16.47 -20.42 -15.07
C SER A 297 -15.25 -21.32 -15.30
N GLU A 298 -15.42 -22.60 -15.10
CA GLU A 298 -14.45 -23.61 -15.50
C GLU A 298 -14.56 -23.76 -17.04
N GLU A 299 -13.89 -22.84 -17.78
CA GLU A 299 -14.10 -22.75 -19.24
C GLU A 299 -13.04 -23.49 -20.07
N THR A 300 -11.96 -23.97 -19.42
CA THR A 300 -10.88 -24.62 -20.18
C THR A 300 -11.08 -26.12 -20.29
N GLU A 301 -10.95 -26.66 -21.52
CA GLU A 301 -10.95 -28.10 -21.82
C GLU A 301 -9.55 -28.74 -21.66
N ILE A 302 -8.53 -27.96 -21.29
CA ILE A 302 -7.17 -28.44 -21.09
C ILE A 302 -7.17 -29.50 -19.97
N PRO A 303 -6.52 -30.66 -20.17
CA PRO A 303 -6.38 -31.68 -19.11
C PRO A 303 -5.77 -31.09 -17.84
N VAL A 304 -6.23 -31.53 -16.67
CA VAL A 304 -5.76 -31.00 -15.39
C VAL A 304 -4.25 -31.17 -15.19
N GLU A 305 -3.69 -32.27 -15.64
CA GLU A 305 -2.25 -32.55 -15.55
C GLU A 305 -1.41 -31.51 -16.33
N ASP A 306 -1.95 -30.97 -17.43
CA ASP A 306 -1.31 -29.93 -18.24
C ASP A 306 -1.53 -28.54 -17.63
N LEU A 307 -2.55 -28.35 -16.77
CA LEU A 307 -2.80 -27.08 -16.08
C LEU A 307 -1.88 -26.87 -14.86
N ILE A 308 -1.42 -27.94 -14.21
CA ILE A 308 -0.58 -27.87 -13.01
C ILE A 308 0.65 -26.98 -13.22
N PRO A 309 1.37 -27.02 -14.36
CA PRO A 309 2.52 -26.14 -14.60
C PRO A 309 2.21 -24.64 -14.58
N LEU A 310 0.94 -24.22 -14.71
CA LEU A 310 0.56 -22.81 -14.57
C LEU A 310 0.58 -22.32 -13.11
N LEU A 311 0.49 -23.23 -12.12
CA LEU A 311 0.34 -22.90 -10.71
C LEU A 311 1.66 -22.46 -10.05
N TYR A 312 2.75 -22.42 -10.80
CA TYR A 312 4.05 -21.91 -10.39
C TYR A 312 4.73 -21.18 -11.55
N GLY A 313 5.79 -20.42 -11.23
CA GLY A 313 6.54 -19.67 -12.22
C GLY A 313 7.27 -20.54 -13.23
N ASN A 314 7.89 -19.92 -14.23
CA ASN A 314 8.56 -20.64 -15.31
C ASN A 314 9.77 -21.44 -14.83
N MET A 315 9.79 -22.75 -15.10
CA MET A 315 10.86 -23.68 -14.72
C MET A 315 11.65 -24.22 -15.92
N SER A 316 11.39 -23.75 -17.14
CA SER A 316 11.99 -24.32 -18.37
C SER A 316 13.51 -24.25 -18.41
N GLU A 317 14.14 -23.32 -17.66
CA GLU A 317 15.60 -23.17 -17.59
C GLU A 317 16.08 -23.01 -16.15
N ILE A 318 15.77 -23.98 -15.27
CA ILE A 318 16.21 -23.93 -13.87
C ILE A 318 17.73 -24.04 -13.80
N ARG A 319 18.37 -22.97 -13.33
CA ARG A 319 19.83 -22.90 -13.10
C ARG A 319 20.20 -22.87 -11.62
N SER A 320 19.21 -22.79 -10.71
CA SER A 320 19.44 -22.77 -9.26
C SER A 320 18.21 -23.23 -8.49
N THR A 321 18.41 -23.59 -7.21
CA THR A 321 17.31 -23.91 -6.27
C THR A 321 16.39 -22.72 -5.97
N LEU A 322 16.78 -21.51 -6.37
CA LEU A 322 16.03 -20.27 -6.18
C LEU A 322 15.09 -19.95 -7.37
N GLY A 323 14.91 -20.91 -8.29
CA GLY A 323 14.03 -20.77 -9.45
C GLY A 323 14.68 -20.07 -10.65
N ALA A 324 13.88 -19.84 -11.68
CA ALA A 324 14.29 -19.17 -12.90
C ALA A 324 13.76 -17.73 -12.90
N SER A 325 14.66 -16.77 -12.99
CA SER A 325 14.31 -15.34 -13.14
C SER A 325 15.23 -14.66 -14.13
N GLY A 326 14.72 -13.64 -14.84
CA GLY A 326 15.48 -12.87 -15.79
C GLY A 326 15.89 -13.63 -17.05
N ILE A 327 15.13 -14.62 -17.47
CA ILE A 327 15.48 -15.48 -18.63
C ILE A 327 15.23 -14.75 -19.93
N LYS A 328 14.01 -14.23 -20.14
CA LYS A 328 13.60 -13.56 -21.39
C LYS A 328 14.06 -12.12 -21.44
N VAL A 329 13.97 -11.41 -20.31
CA VAL A 329 14.48 -10.04 -20.17
C VAL A 329 15.42 -10.02 -18.97
N PRO A 330 16.71 -9.71 -19.17
CA PRO A 330 17.70 -9.74 -18.09
C PRO A 330 17.35 -8.83 -16.92
N GLY A 331 17.37 -9.38 -15.70
CA GLY A 331 17.06 -8.65 -14.47
C GLY A 331 15.58 -8.62 -14.07
N THR A 332 14.70 -9.27 -14.81
CA THR A 332 13.30 -9.44 -14.41
C THR A 332 13.17 -10.39 -13.23
N ALA A 333 12.09 -10.22 -12.47
CA ALA A 333 11.86 -10.99 -11.25
C ALA A 333 11.41 -12.44 -11.51
N GLY A 334 10.74 -12.69 -12.63
CA GLY A 334 10.24 -14.00 -13.01
C GLY A 334 9.23 -13.94 -14.15
N GLU A 335 8.70 -15.09 -14.48
CA GLU A 335 7.75 -15.27 -15.57
C GLU A 335 6.68 -16.28 -15.19
N THR A 336 5.47 -16.18 -15.75
CA THR A 336 4.53 -17.30 -15.71
C THR A 336 5.06 -18.46 -16.54
N SER A 337 4.62 -19.68 -16.24
CA SER A 337 5.07 -20.88 -16.96
C SER A 337 4.85 -20.77 -18.47
N GLU A 338 5.81 -21.21 -19.26
CA GLU A 338 5.70 -21.38 -20.72
C GLU A 338 5.41 -22.83 -21.16
N ALA A 339 5.18 -23.73 -20.20
CA ALA A 339 4.97 -25.16 -20.49
C ALA A 339 3.80 -25.44 -21.45
N LEU A 340 2.85 -24.50 -21.57
CA LEU A 340 1.68 -24.63 -22.44
C LEU A 340 1.87 -23.93 -23.80
N PHE A 341 3.03 -23.36 -24.10
CA PHE A 341 3.23 -22.58 -25.32
C PHE A 341 3.18 -23.46 -26.56
N ASP A 342 3.98 -24.55 -26.61
CA ASP A 342 4.10 -25.41 -27.80
C ASP A 342 2.80 -26.15 -28.15
N GLN A 343 2.05 -26.59 -27.14
CA GLN A 343 0.85 -27.40 -27.36
C GLN A 343 -0.43 -26.56 -27.50
N TYR A 344 -0.53 -25.47 -26.76
CA TYR A 344 -1.76 -24.68 -26.65
C TYR A 344 -1.60 -23.21 -27.10
N GLY A 345 -0.39 -22.78 -27.47
CA GLY A 345 -0.10 -21.40 -27.89
C GLY A 345 -0.25 -20.36 -26.77
N ILE A 346 -0.12 -20.78 -25.50
CA ILE A 346 -0.27 -19.91 -24.32
C ILE A 346 1.08 -19.33 -23.95
N PRO A 347 1.32 -18.00 -24.14
CA PRO A 347 2.59 -17.38 -23.84
C PRO A 347 2.80 -17.18 -22.33
N SER A 348 4.06 -17.03 -21.91
CA SER A 348 4.38 -16.57 -20.56
C SER A 348 4.29 -15.04 -20.46
N LEU A 349 3.97 -14.55 -19.25
CA LEU A 349 4.02 -13.13 -18.90
C LEU A 349 5.28 -12.82 -18.10
N ILE A 350 5.93 -11.72 -18.44
CA ILE A 350 7.19 -11.27 -17.82
C ILE A 350 6.87 -10.31 -16.68
N MET A 351 7.51 -10.51 -15.52
CA MET A 351 7.28 -9.76 -14.29
C MET A 351 8.54 -9.00 -13.88
N ALA A 352 8.41 -7.70 -13.64
CA ALA A 352 9.50 -6.88 -13.10
C ALA A 352 9.15 -6.32 -11.72
N ASP A 353 10.12 -6.39 -10.80
CA ASP A 353 10.03 -5.74 -9.50
C ASP A 353 10.45 -4.27 -9.58
N GLY A 354 10.27 -3.54 -8.47
CA GLY A 354 10.73 -2.17 -8.27
C GLY A 354 9.62 -1.15 -8.02
N PRO A 355 9.16 -0.96 -6.76
CA PRO A 355 8.14 0.05 -6.42
C PRO A 355 8.54 1.49 -6.75
N ALA A 356 9.85 1.78 -6.84
CA ALA A 356 10.40 3.08 -7.27
C ALA A 356 10.77 3.12 -8.77
N GLY A 357 10.04 2.39 -9.62
CA GLY A 357 10.29 2.20 -11.05
C GLY A 357 10.73 0.78 -11.36
N ILE A 358 10.67 0.40 -12.64
CA ILE A 358 11.04 -0.94 -13.07
C ILE A 358 12.51 -1.20 -12.77
N ARG A 359 12.81 -2.36 -12.15
CA ARG A 359 14.16 -2.78 -11.85
C ARG A 359 14.60 -3.89 -12.81
N LEU A 360 15.50 -3.54 -13.72
CA LEU A 360 16.14 -4.47 -14.66
C LEU A 360 17.66 -4.43 -14.50
N GLN A 361 18.33 -5.41 -15.02
CA GLN A 361 19.78 -5.40 -15.10
C GLN A 361 20.25 -4.34 -16.09
N GLN A 362 21.06 -3.38 -15.65
CA GLN A 362 21.48 -2.25 -16.49
C GLN A 362 22.27 -2.66 -17.73
N THR A 363 23.06 -3.74 -17.65
CA THR A 363 23.89 -4.21 -18.75
C THR A 363 23.89 -5.74 -18.80
N TYR A 364 23.83 -6.28 -20.03
CA TYR A 364 24.00 -7.71 -20.30
C TYR A 364 24.73 -7.88 -21.63
N GLU A 365 25.23 -9.08 -21.90
CA GLU A 365 25.96 -9.38 -23.13
C GLU A 365 25.29 -10.54 -23.85
N VAL A 366 25.26 -10.43 -25.19
CA VAL A 366 24.70 -11.46 -26.10
C VAL A 366 25.78 -11.95 -27.02
N ASP A 367 26.08 -13.23 -26.97
CA ASP A 367 26.91 -13.94 -27.93
C ASP A 367 25.99 -14.65 -28.93
N ARG A 368 25.87 -14.05 -30.13
CA ARG A 368 24.97 -14.55 -31.16
C ARG A 368 25.49 -15.82 -31.83
N GLU A 369 26.82 -16.07 -31.80
CA GLU A 369 27.40 -17.27 -32.35
C GLU A 369 27.17 -18.49 -31.46
N LYS A 370 27.17 -18.26 -30.12
CA LYS A 370 26.91 -19.29 -29.12
C LYS A 370 25.44 -19.34 -28.65
N ASP A 371 24.60 -18.49 -29.21
CA ASP A 371 23.20 -18.31 -28.77
C ASP A 371 23.08 -18.19 -27.22
N THR A 372 23.92 -17.31 -26.63
CA THR A 372 24.04 -17.20 -25.18
C THR A 372 23.86 -15.75 -24.72
N VAL A 373 23.02 -15.56 -23.73
CA VAL A 373 22.88 -14.29 -23.01
C VAL A 373 23.59 -14.40 -21.65
N TYR A 374 24.61 -13.56 -21.46
CA TYR A 374 25.38 -13.50 -20.22
C TYR A 374 24.80 -12.44 -19.27
N GLY A 375 24.92 -12.69 -17.97
CA GLY A 375 24.41 -11.78 -16.95
C GLY A 375 22.97 -12.06 -16.55
N THR A 376 22.38 -13.15 -17.02
CA THR A 376 21.06 -13.62 -16.62
C THR A 376 21.11 -14.51 -15.38
N GLY A 377 19.99 -14.68 -14.72
CA GLY A 377 19.83 -15.57 -13.56
C GLY A 377 19.56 -14.81 -12.25
N VAL A 378 19.32 -15.56 -11.17
CA VAL A 378 18.87 -15.02 -9.88
C VAL A 378 19.84 -13.99 -9.31
N LEU A 379 21.15 -14.25 -9.33
CA LEU A 379 22.14 -13.29 -8.84
C LEU A 379 22.27 -12.05 -9.74
N GLY A 380 21.98 -12.19 -11.03
CA GLY A 380 21.95 -11.06 -11.97
C GLY A 380 20.69 -10.19 -11.79
N SER A 381 19.56 -10.78 -11.37
CA SER A 381 18.31 -10.07 -11.11
C SER A 381 18.25 -9.47 -9.72
N LEU A 382 18.93 -10.06 -8.73
CA LEU A 382 19.10 -9.48 -7.41
C LEU A 382 20.07 -8.29 -7.51
N GLU A 383 19.62 -7.14 -7.03
CA GLU A 383 20.42 -5.92 -6.92
C GLU A 383 21.05 -5.43 -8.24
N ASN A 384 20.38 -5.66 -9.37
CA ASN A 384 20.84 -5.23 -10.71
C ASN A 384 22.26 -5.67 -11.06
N GLY A 385 22.66 -6.87 -10.63
CA GLY A 385 24.00 -7.39 -10.87
C GLY A 385 25.09 -6.78 -9.97
N TYR A 386 24.73 -6.05 -8.92
CA TYR A 386 25.68 -5.45 -7.97
C TYR A 386 26.63 -6.51 -7.35
N LEU A 387 26.08 -7.70 -7.06
CA LEU A 387 26.85 -8.80 -6.46
C LEU A 387 27.63 -9.63 -7.50
N VAL A 388 27.41 -9.41 -8.77
CA VAL A 388 28.08 -10.14 -9.86
C VAL A 388 29.16 -9.23 -10.47
N GLY A 389 30.42 -9.56 -10.25
CA GLY A 389 31.54 -8.82 -10.87
C GLY A 389 31.41 -8.81 -12.39
N ARG A 390 31.58 -7.64 -13.00
CA ARG A 390 31.58 -7.48 -14.46
C ARG A 390 32.66 -8.39 -15.08
N LYS A 391 32.23 -9.27 -15.98
CA LYS A 391 33.14 -10.01 -16.86
C LYS A 391 32.77 -9.66 -18.29
N ASP A 392 33.75 -9.26 -19.08
CA ASP A 392 33.58 -9.07 -20.51
C ASP A 392 33.77 -10.42 -21.18
N HIS A 393 32.87 -10.81 -22.09
CA HIS A 393 32.95 -12.05 -22.83
C HIS A 393 33.41 -11.75 -24.27
N GLU A 394 34.52 -12.39 -24.70
CA GLU A 394 35.07 -12.21 -26.03
C GLU A 394 34.06 -12.64 -27.09
N GLY A 395 33.77 -11.77 -28.05
CA GLY A 395 32.81 -12.02 -29.12
C GLY A 395 31.36 -11.67 -28.79
N ALA A 396 31.05 -11.33 -27.54
CA ALA A 396 29.71 -10.92 -27.14
C ALA A 396 29.49 -9.42 -27.36
N GLU A 397 28.27 -9.08 -27.76
CA GLU A 397 27.78 -7.70 -27.93
C GLU A 397 27.11 -7.23 -26.64
N ARG A 398 27.45 -6.00 -26.14
CA ARG A 398 26.90 -5.45 -24.92
C ARG A 398 25.65 -4.65 -25.21
N TYR A 399 24.60 -4.89 -24.39
CA TYR A 399 23.32 -4.19 -24.39
C TYR A 399 23.12 -3.45 -23.07
N TYR A 400 22.29 -2.40 -23.11
CA TYR A 400 21.98 -1.53 -22.00
C TYR A 400 20.47 -1.39 -21.81
N GLN A 401 20.01 -1.46 -20.57
CA GLN A 401 18.61 -1.27 -20.15
C GLN A 401 18.58 -0.24 -19.02
N TYR A 402 18.34 1.02 -19.34
CA TYR A 402 18.29 2.07 -18.35
C TYR A 402 16.85 2.40 -18.00
N CYS A 403 16.40 1.93 -16.83
CA CYS A 403 15.10 2.28 -16.28
C CYS A 403 15.19 3.55 -15.42
N THR A 404 14.10 4.29 -15.34
CA THR A 404 14.01 5.50 -14.52
C THR A 404 13.95 5.13 -13.04
N ALA A 405 14.83 5.71 -12.23
CA ALA A 405 14.68 5.71 -10.78
C ALA A 405 13.70 6.83 -10.39
N PHE A 406 12.46 6.45 -10.12
CA PHE A 406 11.42 7.35 -9.62
C PHE A 406 11.58 7.59 -8.11
N PRO A 407 10.91 8.60 -7.53
CA PRO A 407 10.82 8.72 -6.09
C PRO A 407 10.21 7.47 -5.45
N VAL A 408 10.67 7.13 -4.24
CA VAL A 408 10.11 6.00 -3.47
C VAL A 408 8.65 6.23 -3.08
N GLY A 409 7.96 5.16 -2.68
CA GLY A 409 6.53 5.19 -2.37
C GLY A 409 6.11 6.28 -1.40
N THR A 410 6.81 6.39 -0.27
CA THR A 410 6.55 7.44 0.74
C THR A 410 6.69 8.85 0.16
N ALA A 411 7.74 9.11 -0.65
CA ALA A 411 7.93 10.43 -1.28
C ALA A 411 6.80 10.77 -2.27
N LEU A 412 6.39 9.81 -3.08
CA LEU A 412 5.24 9.95 -3.98
C LEU A 412 3.94 10.22 -3.21
N ALA A 413 3.70 9.47 -2.13
CA ALA A 413 2.51 9.61 -1.31
C ALA A 413 2.43 10.96 -0.60
N GLN A 414 3.57 11.55 -0.18
CA GLN A 414 3.64 12.90 0.39
C GLN A 414 3.16 14.00 -0.56
N SER A 415 3.00 13.70 -1.84
CA SER A 415 2.33 14.61 -2.77
C SER A 415 0.83 14.78 -2.48
N TRP A 416 0.17 13.80 -1.87
CA TRP A 416 -1.29 13.74 -1.66
C TRP A 416 -2.09 14.03 -2.95
N ASN A 417 -1.57 13.60 -4.09
CA ASN A 417 -2.08 13.97 -5.40
C ASN A 417 -2.41 12.73 -6.25
N LYS A 418 -3.68 12.34 -6.28
CA LYS A 418 -4.17 11.19 -7.07
C LYS A 418 -3.89 11.34 -8.57
N LYS A 419 -3.96 12.59 -9.12
CA LYS A 419 -3.65 12.84 -10.53
C LYS A 419 -2.17 12.60 -10.85
N LEU A 420 -1.27 13.04 -9.94
CA LEU A 420 0.17 12.78 -10.07
C LEU A 420 0.48 11.27 -10.00
N MET A 421 -0.16 10.56 -9.07
CA MET A 421 0.01 9.11 -8.94
C MET A 421 -0.44 8.36 -10.19
N GLU A 422 -1.53 8.79 -10.82
CA GLU A 422 -1.98 8.21 -12.09
C GLU A 422 -1.00 8.53 -13.23
N GLN A 423 -0.44 9.74 -13.27
CA GLN A 423 0.59 10.11 -14.25
C GLN A 423 1.87 9.30 -14.04
N PHE A 424 2.30 9.09 -12.79
CA PHE A 424 3.41 8.20 -12.45
C PHE A 424 3.17 6.79 -13.00
N GLY A 425 2.01 6.20 -12.73
CA GLY A 425 1.63 4.90 -13.27
C GLY A 425 1.71 4.83 -14.79
N ARG A 426 1.27 5.87 -15.51
CA ARG A 426 1.37 5.97 -16.99
C ARG A 426 2.82 6.01 -17.49
N LYS A 427 3.74 6.62 -16.72
CA LYS A 427 5.17 6.67 -17.07
C LYS A 427 5.82 5.31 -16.85
N VAL A 428 5.52 4.63 -15.75
CA VAL A 428 5.96 3.26 -15.52
C VAL A 428 5.46 2.33 -16.63
N ALA A 429 4.20 2.44 -17.03
CA ALA A 429 3.64 1.63 -18.11
C ALA A 429 4.34 1.87 -19.47
N ALA A 430 4.84 3.07 -19.72
CA ALA A 430 5.60 3.35 -20.92
C ALA A 430 6.94 2.60 -20.94
N GLU A 431 7.63 2.50 -19.81
CA GLU A 431 8.85 1.69 -19.68
C GLU A 431 8.54 0.19 -19.71
N MET A 432 7.40 -0.24 -19.12
CA MET A 432 6.96 -1.64 -19.26
C MET A 432 6.81 -2.06 -20.72
N GLU A 433 6.17 -1.22 -21.52
CA GLU A 433 6.01 -1.44 -22.96
C GLU A 433 7.37 -1.48 -23.69
N GLU A 434 8.27 -0.54 -23.37
CA GLU A 434 9.63 -0.47 -23.97
C GLU A 434 10.46 -1.71 -23.67
N PHE A 435 10.40 -2.23 -22.45
CA PHE A 435 11.16 -3.40 -22.00
C PHE A 435 10.40 -4.72 -22.06
N HIS A 436 9.22 -4.73 -22.68
CA HIS A 436 8.38 -5.93 -22.82
C HIS A 436 7.98 -6.58 -21.49
N ILE A 437 7.68 -5.78 -20.48
CA ILE A 437 7.20 -6.22 -19.17
C ILE A 437 5.67 -6.22 -19.17
N ASN A 438 5.07 -7.34 -18.78
CA ASN A 438 3.61 -7.47 -18.71
C ASN A 438 3.06 -7.11 -17.32
N LEU A 439 3.79 -7.46 -16.26
CA LEU A 439 3.32 -7.31 -14.89
C LEU A 439 4.37 -6.62 -14.01
N TRP A 440 4.01 -5.50 -13.44
CA TRP A 440 4.82 -4.76 -12.49
C TRP A 440 4.47 -5.19 -11.06
N LEU A 441 5.48 -5.61 -10.26
CA LEU A 441 5.31 -6.08 -8.89
C LEU A 441 5.26 -4.89 -7.92
N ALA A 442 4.27 -4.03 -8.10
CA ALA A 442 3.98 -2.84 -7.33
C ALA A 442 2.54 -2.36 -7.63
N PRO A 443 2.00 -1.39 -6.87
CA PRO A 443 2.59 -0.72 -5.71
C PRO A 443 2.57 -1.56 -4.43
N GLY A 444 3.50 -1.22 -3.50
CA GLY A 444 3.44 -1.66 -2.13
C GLY A 444 2.55 -0.72 -1.30
N LEU A 445 1.68 -1.27 -0.44
CA LEU A 445 0.74 -0.45 0.33
C LEU A 445 0.49 -0.94 1.77
N ASN A 446 1.45 -1.67 2.35
CA ASN A 446 1.39 -1.99 3.76
C ASN A 446 1.41 -0.71 4.61
N ILE A 447 0.85 -0.81 5.79
CA ILE A 447 0.72 0.34 6.70
C ILE A 447 2.07 0.67 7.35
N HIS A 448 2.41 1.95 7.49
CA HIS A 448 3.53 2.41 8.32
C HIS A 448 3.17 2.22 9.80
N ARG A 449 3.22 0.98 10.27
CA ARG A 449 2.84 0.61 11.64
C ARG A 449 3.86 1.10 12.66
N ASN A 450 5.14 0.89 12.35
CA ASN A 450 6.25 1.27 13.22
C ASN A 450 7.36 1.94 12.37
N PRO A 451 8.00 3.04 12.84
CA PRO A 451 9.04 3.74 12.09
C PRO A 451 10.28 2.89 11.80
N LEU A 452 10.52 1.82 12.55
CA LEU A 452 11.68 0.93 12.37
C LEU A 452 11.47 -0.13 11.28
N CYS A 453 10.27 -0.28 10.72
CA CYS A 453 10.05 -1.21 9.62
C CYS A 453 10.90 -0.83 8.40
N GLY A 454 11.80 -1.73 7.99
CA GLY A 454 12.80 -1.49 6.95
C GLY A 454 12.24 -1.21 5.56
N ARG A 455 10.97 -1.53 5.28
CA ARG A 455 10.31 -1.33 3.99
C ARG A 455 9.30 -0.18 3.96
N ASN A 456 9.20 0.63 5.01
CA ASN A 456 8.29 1.79 5.01
C ASN A 456 8.55 2.73 3.82
N PHE A 457 9.80 2.86 3.36
CA PHE A 457 10.16 3.74 2.24
C PHE A 457 9.38 3.43 0.95
N GLU A 458 9.05 2.17 0.68
CA GLU A 458 8.32 1.76 -0.51
C GLU A 458 6.79 1.77 -0.35
N TYR A 459 6.30 1.87 0.89
CA TYR A 459 4.88 1.97 1.21
C TYR A 459 4.43 3.44 1.27
N TYR A 460 3.15 3.69 1.42
CA TYR A 460 2.60 5.03 1.24
C TYR A 460 2.35 5.77 2.54
N SER A 461 1.71 5.15 3.53
CA SER A 461 1.19 5.87 4.70
C SER A 461 0.89 4.96 5.89
N GLU A 462 0.73 5.58 7.06
CA GLU A 462 0.10 4.96 8.23
C GLU A 462 -1.43 4.90 8.13
N ASP A 463 -2.02 5.64 7.17
CA ASP A 463 -3.47 5.67 6.96
C ASP A 463 -3.89 4.81 5.75
N PRO A 464 -4.82 3.84 5.97
CA PRO A 464 -5.24 2.93 4.91
C PRO A 464 -6.09 3.59 3.81
N PHE A 465 -6.80 4.69 4.10
CA PHE A 465 -7.58 5.41 3.10
C PHE A 465 -6.66 6.14 2.13
N LEU A 466 -5.64 6.83 2.64
CA LEU A 466 -4.63 7.48 1.81
C LEU A 466 -3.87 6.45 0.96
N SER A 467 -3.37 5.37 1.60
CA SER A 467 -2.63 4.31 0.91
C SER A 467 -3.44 3.67 -0.21
N GLY A 468 -4.69 3.29 0.07
CA GLY A 468 -5.56 2.60 -0.88
C GLY A 468 -5.94 3.47 -2.08
N THR A 469 -6.30 4.75 -1.84
CA THR A 469 -6.71 5.67 -2.92
C THR A 469 -5.55 6.05 -3.84
N LEU A 470 -4.33 6.22 -3.29
CA LEU A 470 -3.12 6.46 -4.08
C LEU A 470 -2.71 5.21 -4.88
N ALA A 471 -2.78 4.01 -4.27
CA ALA A 471 -2.53 2.75 -4.97
C ALA A 471 -3.53 2.52 -6.12
N ALA A 472 -4.81 2.84 -5.90
CA ALA A 472 -5.83 2.78 -6.95
C ALA A 472 -5.49 3.72 -8.12
N ALA A 473 -5.01 4.93 -7.84
CA ALA A 473 -4.62 5.89 -8.87
C ALA A 473 -3.43 5.40 -9.70
N VAL A 474 -2.37 4.88 -9.06
CA VAL A 474 -1.23 4.26 -9.76
C VAL A 474 -1.69 3.10 -10.63
N THR A 475 -2.52 2.21 -10.07
CA THR A 475 -3.08 1.07 -10.78
C THR A 475 -3.80 1.48 -12.07
N ARG A 476 -4.69 2.48 -11.99
CA ARG A 476 -5.36 3.02 -13.19
C ARG A 476 -4.36 3.59 -14.20
N GLY A 477 -3.33 4.28 -13.72
CA GLY A 477 -2.27 4.83 -14.56
C GLY A 477 -1.54 3.75 -15.35
N VAL A 478 -1.04 2.71 -14.68
CA VAL A 478 -0.34 1.59 -15.33
C VAL A 478 -1.26 0.86 -16.29
N GLN A 479 -2.42 0.45 -15.83
CA GLN A 479 -3.37 -0.37 -16.60
C GLN A 479 -4.11 0.42 -17.70
N SER A 480 -3.84 1.73 -17.85
CA SER A 480 -4.32 2.51 -18.99
C SER A 480 -3.65 2.12 -20.31
N ARG A 481 -2.51 1.38 -20.27
CA ARG A 481 -1.85 0.81 -21.45
C ARG A 481 -2.18 -0.67 -21.59
N PRO A 482 -2.60 -1.12 -22.79
CA PRO A 482 -2.78 -2.54 -23.07
C PRO A 482 -1.50 -3.33 -22.80
N GLY A 483 -1.62 -4.56 -22.31
CA GLY A 483 -0.48 -5.42 -22.02
C GLY A 483 0.26 -5.11 -20.71
N CYS A 484 -0.11 -4.04 -19.99
CA CYS A 484 0.49 -3.66 -18.73
C CYS A 484 -0.47 -3.91 -17.55
N GLY A 485 0.03 -4.64 -16.55
CA GLY A 485 -0.70 -4.92 -15.31
C GLY A 485 0.10 -4.58 -14.06
N VAL A 486 -0.58 -4.51 -12.92
CA VAL A 486 0.04 -4.29 -11.60
C VAL A 486 -0.23 -5.45 -10.66
N THR A 487 0.67 -5.63 -9.70
CA THR A 487 0.55 -6.55 -8.58
C THR A 487 0.65 -5.76 -7.29
N ILE A 488 -0.48 -5.44 -6.66
CA ILE A 488 -0.46 -4.75 -5.37
C ILE A 488 0.07 -5.68 -4.27
N LYS A 489 0.88 -5.15 -3.33
CA LYS A 489 1.64 -5.94 -2.36
C LYS A 489 1.88 -5.22 -1.03
N HIS A 490 2.19 -5.92 0.05
CA HIS A 490 2.17 -7.37 0.30
C HIS A 490 0.95 -7.70 1.14
N PHE A 491 0.11 -8.58 0.69
CA PHE A 491 -1.20 -8.89 1.26
C PHE A 491 -1.11 -10.04 2.26
N ALA A 492 -1.06 -9.80 3.62
CA ALA A 492 -1.08 -8.53 4.31
C ALA A 492 -0.13 -8.57 5.53
N CYS A 493 -0.13 -7.50 6.34
CA CYS A 493 0.62 -7.45 7.61
C CYS A 493 2.14 -7.64 7.49
N ASN A 494 2.77 -7.29 6.36
CA ASN A 494 4.22 -7.28 6.23
C ASN A 494 4.77 -5.97 6.83
N ASN A 495 4.93 -5.94 8.16
CA ASN A 495 5.24 -4.72 8.92
C ASN A 495 6.57 -4.78 9.68
N GLN A 496 7.34 -5.86 9.55
CA GLN A 496 8.73 -5.99 10.01
C GLN A 496 9.52 -6.86 9.02
N GLU A 497 10.85 -6.70 8.97
CA GLU A 497 11.72 -7.38 8.01
C GLU A 497 12.74 -8.32 8.65
N ASP A 498 12.93 -8.26 9.97
CA ASP A 498 13.97 -9.03 10.67
C ASP A 498 13.73 -10.55 10.60
N ASN A 499 12.48 -10.98 10.60
CA ASN A 499 12.06 -12.37 10.35
C ASN A 499 10.83 -12.43 9.44
N ARG A 500 10.81 -11.67 8.35
CA ARG A 500 9.62 -11.54 7.48
C ARG A 500 9.04 -12.84 6.95
N MET A 501 9.86 -13.92 6.84
CA MET A 501 9.41 -15.21 6.30
C MET A 501 8.77 -16.12 7.35
N GLY A 502 9.01 -15.89 8.64
CA GLY A 502 8.55 -16.76 9.72
C GLY A 502 7.80 -16.05 10.85
N VAL A 503 7.73 -14.71 10.86
CA VAL A 503 6.99 -14.01 11.92
C VAL A 503 5.49 -14.25 11.80
N ASP A 504 4.84 -14.54 12.94
CA ASP A 504 3.39 -14.61 13.04
C ASP A 504 2.83 -13.29 13.59
N ALA A 505 2.10 -12.56 12.76
CA ALA A 505 1.41 -11.34 13.13
C ALA A 505 0.07 -11.68 13.81
N HIS A 506 0.01 -11.53 15.13
CA HIS A 506 -1.21 -11.70 15.90
C HIS A 506 -2.05 -10.41 15.88
N VAL A 507 -3.22 -10.47 15.27
CA VAL A 507 -4.06 -9.30 15.03
C VAL A 507 -5.55 -9.64 15.18
N SER A 508 -6.32 -8.77 15.86
CA SER A 508 -7.78 -8.94 15.95
C SER A 508 -8.43 -8.78 14.57
N GLU A 509 -9.54 -9.47 14.33
CA GLU A 509 -10.24 -9.40 13.03
C GLU A 509 -10.64 -7.96 12.68
N ARG A 510 -11.09 -7.19 13.67
CA ARG A 510 -11.43 -5.79 13.48
C ARG A 510 -10.24 -4.96 13.03
N THR A 511 -9.12 -5.06 13.72
CA THR A 511 -7.89 -4.33 13.37
C THR A 511 -7.39 -4.74 11.99
N LEU A 512 -7.39 -6.04 11.70
CA LEU A 512 -7.03 -6.57 10.39
C LEU A 512 -7.87 -5.91 9.28
N ARG A 513 -9.20 -5.85 9.45
CA ARG A 513 -10.12 -5.30 8.45
C ARG A 513 -10.09 -3.77 8.35
N GLU A 514 -10.06 -3.05 9.47
CA GLU A 514 -10.13 -1.58 9.47
C GLU A 514 -8.80 -0.92 9.10
N ILE A 515 -7.67 -1.57 9.36
CA ILE A 515 -6.32 -0.99 9.16
C ILE A 515 -5.57 -1.72 8.06
N TYR A 516 -5.23 -3.00 8.24
CA TYR A 516 -4.25 -3.68 7.38
C TYR A 516 -4.81 -4.16 6.04
N LEU A 517 -6.10 -4.43 5.96
CA LEU A 517 -6.78 -4.86 4.74
C LEU A 517 -7.51 -3.70 4.03
N ARG A 518 -7.84 -2.63 4.75
CA ARG A 518 -8.67 -1.54 4.19
C ARG A 518 -8.04 -0.85 2.98
N GLY A 519 -6.74 -0.63 2.98
CA GLY A 519 -6.02 -0.07 1.84
C GLY A 519 -6.10 -0.96 0.60
N PHE A 520 -5.95 -2.28 0.79
CA PHE A 520 -6.09 -3.28 -0.28
C PHE A 520 -7.53 -3.32 -0.83
N GLU A 521 -8.53 -3.30 0.05
CA GLU A 521 -9.93 -3.24 -0.36
C GLU A 521 -10.22 -2.05 -1.28
N ILE A 522 -9.76 -0.84 -0.89
CA ILE A 522 -9.92 0.38 -1.69
C ILE A 522 -9.20 0.22 -3.03
N ALA A 523 -7.95 -0.26 -3.02
CA ALA A 523 -7.17 -0.45 -4.24
C ALA A 523 -7.84 -1.46 -5.19
N VAL A 524 -8.41 -2.54 -4.67
CA VAL A 524 -9.16 -3.53 -5.47
C VAL A 524 -10.44 -2.93 -6.05
N LYS A 525 -11.25 -2.27 -5.23
CA LYS A 525 -12.55 -1.75 -5.66
C LYS A 525 -12.44 -0.55 -6.61
N GLU A 526 -11.46 0.34 -6.40
CA GLU A 526 -11.31 1.58 -7.18
C GLU A 526 -10.26 1.49 -8.29
N GLY A 527 -9.25 0.63 -8.14
CA GLY A 527 -8.14 0.47 -9.09
C GLY A 527 -8.29 -0.75 -10.00
N ALA A 528 -8.99 -1.80 -9.55
CA ALA A 528 -9.13 -3.09 -10.24
C ALA A 528 -7.77 -3.67 -10.70
N PRO A 529 -6.81 -3.90 -9.79
CA PRO A 529 -5.49 -4.43 -10.12
C PRO A 529 -5.60 -5.81 -10.78
N THR A 530 -4.64 -6.12 -11.65
CA THR A 530 -4.57 -7.42 -12.33
C THR A 530 -4.11 -8.56 -11.42
N ALA A 531 -3.29 -8.22 -10.40
CA ALA A 531 -2.81 -9.20 -9.45
C ALA A 531 -2.65 -8.62 -8.04
N ILE A 532 -2.59 -9.53 -7.07
CA ILE A 532 -2.23 -9.29 -5.67
C ILE A 532 -1.08 -10.23 -5.32
N MET A 533 -0.08 -9.77 -4.56
CA MET A 533 0.97 -10.61 -4.00
C MET A 533 0.71 -10.82 -2.50
N SER A 534 0.55 -12.09 -2.08
CA SER A 534 0.48 -12.44 -0.67
C SER A 534 1.83 -12.19 0.01
N SER A 535 1.80 -11.86 1.30
CA SER A 535 3.02 -11.63 2.08
C SER A 535 3.68 -12.93 2.53
N TYR A 536 4.92 -12.83 3.02
CA TYR A 536 5.66 -13.97 3.56
C TYR A 536 5.14 -14.45 4.91
N ASN A 537 4.83 -13.50 5.80
CA ASN A 537 4.54 -13.73 7.21
C ASN A 537 3.29 -14.57 7.42
N LEU A 538 3.21 -15.15 8.61
CA LEU A 538 1.97 -15.71 9.11
C LEU A 538 1.05 -14.58 9.60
N ILE A 539 -0.24 -14.85 9.60
CA ILE A 539 -1.27 -14.04 10.24
C ILE A 539 -2.13 -14.99 11.05
N ASN A 540 -2.11 -14.81 12.37
CA ASN A 540 -2.86 -15.65 13.31
C ASN A 540 -2.60 -17.15 13.10
N GLY A 541 -1.33 -17.52 12.94
CA GLY A 541 -0.88 -18.92 12.83
C GLY A 541 -0.87 -19.50 11.41
N VAL A 542 -1.29 -18.73 10.37
CA VAL A 542 -1.39 -19.22 8.99
C VAL A 542 -0.61 -18.33 8.05
N HIS A 543 0.31 -18.90 7.25
CA HIS A 543 1.00 -18.14 6.20
C HIS A 543 0.00 -17.46 5.27
N ALA A 544 0.23 -16.18 4.95
CA ALA A 544 -0.68 -15.41 4.11
C ALA A 544 -0.99 -16.10 2.77
N ALA A 545 0.00 -16.75 2.16
CA ALA A 545 -0.19 -17.52 0.92
C ALA A 545 -1.03 -18.80 1.11
N ASN A 546 -1.11 -19.35 2.33
CA ASN A 546 -1.91 -20.52 2.68
C ASN A 546 -3.28 -20.16 3.29
N SER A 547 -3.55 -18.87 3.53
CA SER A 547 -4.78 -18.42 4.18
C SER A 547 -5.95 -18.37 3.19
N LYS A 548 -6.90 -19.28 3.39
CA LYS A 548 -8.16 -19.26 2.65
C LYS A 548 -9.03 -18.06 3.01
N ASP A 549 -8.88 -17.56 4.24
CA ASP A 549 -9.56 -16.36 4.70
C ASP A 549 -9.11 -15.15 3.90
N LEU A 550 -7.81 -14.96 3.69
CA LEU A 550 -7.30 -13.86 2.89
C LEU A 550 -7.60 -14.04 1.39
N CYS A 551 -7.12 -15.17 0.83
CA CYS A 551 -7.10 -15.35 -0.62
C CYS A 551 -8.49 -15.59 -1.22
N THR A 552 -9.38 -16.29 -0.52
CA THR A 552 -10.71 -16.64 -1.04
C THR A 552 -11.81 -15.80 -0.39
N ARG A 553 -11.97 -15.85 0.95
CA ARG A 553 -13.12 -15.20 1.61
C ARG A 553 -13.08 -13.70 1.47
N ILE A 554 -11.96 -13.07 1.82
CA ILE A 554 -11.82 -11.62 1.79
C ILE A 554 -11.65 -11.13 0.38
N ALA A 555 -10.56 -11.51 -0.31
CA ALA A 555 -10.25 -10.93 -1.60
C ALA A 555 -11.34 -11.23 -2.64
N ARG A 556 -11.84 -12.46 -2.73
CA ARG A 556 -12.76 -12.88 -3.80
C ARG A 556 -14.22 -12.78 -3.43
N GLU A 557 -14.63 -13.33 -2.27
CA GLU A 557 -16.04 -13.39 -1.92
C GLU A 557 -16.56 -12.06 -1.37
N GLU A 558 -15.73 -11.30 -0.64
CA GLU A 558 -16.15 -10.00 -0.10
C GLU A 558 -15.85 -8.86 -1.06
N TRP A 559 -14.60 -8.71 -1.55
CA TRP A 559 -14.23 -7.58 -2.40
C TRP A 559 -14.54 -7.79 -3.88
N GLY A 560 -14.77 -9.04 -4.31
CA GLY A 560 -15.01 -9.36 -5.70
C GLY A 560 -13.77 -9.24 -6.58
N PHE A 561 -12.58 -9.52 -6.04
CA PHE A 561 -11.35 -9.54 -6.80
C PHE A 561 -11.33 -10.70 -7.79
N ASP A 562 -11.13 -10.42 -9.07
CA ASP A 562 -11.17 -11.39 -10.17
C ASP A 562 -9.81 -11.60 -10.88
N GLY A 563 -8.76 -10.94 -10.38
CA GLY A 563 -7.39 -11.11 -10.85
C GLY A 563 -6.66 -12.32 -10.24
N VAL A 564 -5.36 -12.38 -10.45
CA VAL A 564 -4.49 -13.44 -9.93
C VAL A 564 -3.93 -13.06 -8.55
N ILE A 565 -3.92 -14.02 -7.62
CA ILE A 565 -3.15 -13.91 -6.38
C ILE A 565 -1.89 -14.76 -6.55
N MET A 566 -0.72 -14.13 -6.38
CA MET A 566 0.57 -14.80 -6.42
C MET A 566 1.23 -14.79 -5.04
N SER A 567 2.10 -15.75 -4.78
CA SER A 567 2.94 -15.72 -3.60
C SER A 567 4.05 -14.67 -3.73
N ASP A 568 4.59 -14.21 -2.62
CA ASP A 568 5.93 -13.61 -2.64
C ASP A 568 6.99 -14.68 -2.96
N TRP A 569 8.22 -14.24 -3.31
CA TRP A 569 9.27 -15.11 -3.89
C TRP A 569 9.85 -16.09 -2.88
N ASN A 570 9.88 -17.37 -3.26
CA ASN A 570 10.46 -18.44 -2.43
C ASN A 570 9.79 -18.67 -1.07
N THR A 571 8.53 -18.27 -0.88
CA THR A 571 7.81 -18.48 0.39
C THR A 571 7.66 -19.97 0.74
N THR A 572 7.79 -20.87 -0.26
CA THR A 572 7.69 -22.33 -0.11
C THR A 572 9.04 -23.03 0.12
N VAL A 573 10.16 -22.26 0.12
CA VAL A 573 11.52 -22.83 0.24
C VAL A 573 11.90 -23.14 1.70
N PRO A 574 11.58 -22.30 2.73
CA PRO A 574 11.84 -22.67 4.12
C PRO A 574 11.07 -23.94 4.53
N GLU A 575 11.65 -24.74 5.41
CA GLU A 575 11.04 -26.00 5.90
C GLU A 575 9.69 -25.74 6.60
N ASP A 576 9.58 -24.60 7.28
CA ASP A 576 8.39 -24.07 7.93
C ASP A 576 7.60 -23.05 7.10
N GLY A 577 7.96 -22.89 5.82
CA GLY A 577 7.33 -21.94 4.90
C GLY A 577 5.95 -22.39 4.41
N SER A 578 5.40 -21.61 3.48
CA SER A 578 4.10 -21.92 2.87
C SER A 578 4.11 -23.29 2.16
N ILE A 579 3.02 -24.02 2.26
CA ILE A 579 2.87 -25.34 1.66
C ILE A 579 2.27 -25.20 0.26
N PRO A 580 2.94 -25.66 -0.82
CA PRO A 580 2.52 -25.39 -2.20
C PRO A 580 1.08 -25.81 -2.52
N TRP A 581 0.66 -27.02 -2.19
CA TRP A 581 -0.71 -27.45 -2.47
C TRP A 581 -1.75 -26.69 -1.65
N VAL A 582 -1.39 -26.22 -0.45
CA VAL A 582 -2.28 -25.40 0.39
C VAL A 582 -2.43 -24.01 -0.20
N CYS A 583 -1.37 -23.43 -0.82
CA CYS A 583 -1.48 -22.19 -1.58
C CYS A 583 -2.60 -22.31 -2.63
N VAL A 584 -2.59 -23.36 -3.44
CA VAL A 584 -3.60 -23.60 -4.49
C VAL A 584 -4.99 -23.77 -3.87
N ALA A 585 -5.12 -24.57 -2.82
CA ALA A 585 -6.40 -24.80 -2.12
C ALA A 585 -6.96 -23.52 -1.47
N ALA A 586 -6.09 -22.62 -1.02
CA ALA A 586 -6.47 -21.33 -0.47
C ALA A 586 -6.91 -20.30 -1.54
N GLY A 587 -6.55 -20.51 -2.81
CA GLY A 587 -6.82 -19.59 -3.90
C GLY A 587 -5.70 -18.57 -4.13
N ASN A 588 -4.48 -18.84 -3.64
CA ASN A 588 -3.23 -18.26 -4.10
C ASN A 588 -2.85 -18.98 -5.40
N ASP A 589 -3.07 -18.33 -6.53
CA ASP A 589 -3.16 -18.99 -7.83
C ASP A 589 -1.81 -19.43 -8.38
N ILE A 590 -0.74 -18.68 -8.10
CA ILE A 590 0.60 -18.96 -8.64
C ILE A 590 1.68 -18.80 -7.56
N ILE A 591 2.58 -19.76 -7.48
CA ILE A 591 3.74 -19.77 -6.60
C ILE A 591 4.96 -19.25 -7.36
N MET A 592 5.60 -18.20 -6.84
CA MET A 592 6.73 -17.56 -7.47
C MET A 592 8.05 -17.79 -6.70
N PRO A 593 9.18 -17.91 -7.39
CA PRO A 593 9.35 -18.03 -8.83
C PRO A 593 9.08 -19.45 -9.38
N GLY A 594 8.73 -20.39 -8.50
CA GLY A 594 8.53 -21.80 -8.79
C GLY A 594 9.82 -22.62 -8.69
N ASN A 595 9.69 -23.87 -8.25
CA ASN A 595 10.77 -24.83 -8.15
C ASN A 595 10.24 -26.27 -8.32
N PRO A 596 11.11 -27.29 -8.54
CA PRO A 596 10.67 -28.69 -8.73
C PRO A 596 9.93 -29.31 -7.53
N ASP A 597 10.19 -28.83 -6.31
CA ASP A 597 9.51 -29.33 -5.11
C ASP A 597 8.09 -28.80 -5.07
N ASP A 598 7.81 -27.60 -5.59
CA ASP A 598 6.45 -27.06 -5.73
C ASP A 598 5.61 -27.95 -6.67
N ASP A 599 6.12 -28.29 -7.87
CA ASP A 599 5.45 -29.19 -8.83
C ASP A 599 5.16 -30.54 -8.21
N LYS A 600 6.18 -31.13 -7.57
CA LYS A 600 6.06 -32.44 -6.94
C LYS A 600 5.01 -32.41 -5.84
N ASN A 601 5.04 -31.43 -4.96
CA ASN A 601 4.11 -31.28 -3.83
C ASN A 601 2.66 -31.15 -4.32
N ILE A 602 2.40 -30.32 -5.31
CA ILE A 602 1.06 -30.13 -5.91
C ILE A 602 0.56 -31.44 -6.54
N ARG A 603 1.40 -32.12 -7.35
CA ARG A 603 1.02 -33.39 -8.01
C ARG A 603 0.77 -34.51 -7.03
N ASP A 604 1.59 -34.61 -5.98
CA ASP A 604 1.41 -35.65 -4.95
C ASP A 604 0.12 -35.41 -4.16
N ALA A 605 -0.16 -34.15 -3.75
CA ALA A 605 -1.40 -33.78 -3.08
C ALA A 605 -2.65 -34.04 -3.94
N TYR A 606 -2.57 -33.78 -5.26
CA TYR A 606 -3.66 -34.11 -6.18
C TYR A 606 -3.90 -35.63 -6.28
N LYS A 607 -2.84 -36.42 -6.44
CA LYS A 607 -2.94 -37.90 -6.46
C LYS A 607 -3.49 -38.49 -5.16
N GLU A 608 -3.14 -37.89 -4.02
CA GLU A 608 -3.62 -38.31 -2.70
C GLU A 608 -5.05 -37.80 -2.40
N GLY A 609 -5.64 -36.98 -3.26
CA GLY A 609 -6.98 -36.42 -3.08
C GLY A 609 -7.05 -35.30 -2.03
N LYS A 610 -5.92 -34.74 -1.60
CA LYS A 610 -5.84 -33.57 -0.71
C LYS A 610 -6.17 -32.28 -1.45
N LEU A 611 -5.78 -32.19 -2.72
CA LEU A 611 -6.08 -31.10 -3.63
C LEU A 611 -7.06 -31.60 -4.70
N THR A 612 -8.12 -30.86 -4.96
CA THR A 612 -9.16 -31.24 -5.92
C THR A 612 -8.88 -30.66 -7.33
N GLU A 613 -9.38 -31.36 -8.36
CA GLU A 613 -9.33 -30.86 -9.74
C GLU A 613 -9.98 -29.47 -9.87
N LYS A 614 -11.07 -29.22 -9.14
CA LYS A 614 -11.76 -27.94 -9.13
C LYS A 614 -10.87 -26.80 -8.63
N GLU A 615 -10.11 -27.00 -7.56
CA GLU A 615 -9.19 -25.98 -7.02
C GLU A 615 -8.06 -25.67 -8.02
N ILE A 616 -7.48 -26.69 -8.65
CA ILE A 616 -6.48 -26.53 -9.71
C ILE A 616 -7.06 -25.71 -10.88
N ARG A 617 -8.24 -26.10 -11.39
CA ARG A 617 -8.88 -25.40 -12.52
C ARG A 617 -9.21 -23.95 -12.19
N LEU A 618 -9.72 -23.66 -11.00
CA LEU A 618 -10.03 -22.29 -10.59
C LEU A 618 -8.80 -21.38 -10.59
N CYS A 619 -7.65 -21.87 -10.10
CA CYS A 619 -6.40 -21.13 -10.12
C CYS A 619 -5.87 -20.96 -11.56
N ALA A 620 -5.81 -22.05 -12.32
CA ALA A 620 -5.35 -22.04 -13.71
C ALA A 620 -6.22 -21.13 -14.61
N ASP A 621 -7.54 -21.13 -14.46
CA ASP A 621 -8.44 -20.25 -15.22
C ASP A 621 -8.17 -18.77 -14.99
N ARG A 622 -7.84 -18.37 -13.74
CA ARG A 622 -7.48 -16.98 -13.43
C ARG A 622 -6.17 -16.59 -14.09
N ILE A 623 -5.19 -17.48 -14.08
CA ILE A 623 -3.90 -17.26 -14.75
C ILE A 623 -4.09 -17.17 -16.26
N LEU A 624 -4.89 -18.05 -16.85
CA LEU A 624 -5.22 -18.00 -18.29
C LEU A 624 -5.94 -16.70 -18.68
N LYS A 625 -6.85 -16.21 -17.84
CA LYS A 625 -7.51 -14.90 -18.04
C LYS A 625 -6.50 -13.75 -17.97
N LEU A 626 -5.58 -13.79 -16.99
CA LEU A 626 -4.51 -12.80 -16.89
C LEU A 626 -3.62 -12.81 -18.15
N ILE A 627 -3.21 -13.98 -18.60
CA ILE A 627 -2.40 -14.12 -19.81
C ILE A 627 -3.13 -13.55 -21.03
N ARG A 628 -4.39 -13.92 -21.25
CA ARG A 628 -5.21 -13.36 -22.38
C ARG A 628 -5.40 -11.85 -22.30
N ARG A 629 -5.40 -11.28 -21.09
CA ARG A 629 -5.57 -9.84 -20.89
C ARG A 629 -4.31 -9.04 -21.19
N LEU A 630 -3.13 -9.64 -20.91
CA LEU A 630 -1.84 -8.93 -20.96
C LEU A 630 -0.93 -9.35 -22.12
N SER A 631 -1.26 -10.38 -22.90
CA SER A 631 -0.52 -10.77 -24.11
C SER A 631 -0.98 -10.11 -25.41
#